data_75a71a2d518a1fe76a6b11b3110b771c
#
_entry.id   75a71a2d518a1fe76a6b11b3110b771c
#
_cell.length_a   1.000
_cell.length_b   1.000
_cell.length_c   1.000
_cell.angle_alpha   90.00
_cell.angle_beta   90.00
_cell.angle_gamma   90.00
#
_symmetry.space_group_name_H-M   'P 1'
#
loop_
_entity.id
_entity.type
_entity.pdbx_description
1 polymer ?
#
loop_
_entity_poly.entity_id
_entity_poly.type
_entity_poly.pdbx_seq_one_letter_code
_entity_poly.pdbx_strand_id
1 'polypeptide(L)'
;MRPGRALGLLCWLPCWLPGVAACTRPSAERARQDAQIGQAESEELRVEVAGGHAVVRELSSGYVSLWASAPRLELQLGYRAPPPAELWLEVANCMPQAELSRVPAVPLLASERDAGGVCRFQLAPPAELRELALTLGPPDSGRPSRFRFAVLSDVQEAIGRVQDIFTRLNQLSEGAPGIDFLLGAGDLTSQGTGEELGRFQAELLGLRIPYYTTLGNHELGQNPTLFHEYFGRGSQSFDYRGVRFSLIDSASATVDPIVFDWLDEWLQPSASALHVVAMHIPPLDPIGVRNGAFASRSEAAKLLARLAEGGVDLTLYGHIHSYYHFQNAGIPAYISGGGGSIPERFDQMGRHFLVVDADPEARSLEVRVVRVD
;
A
#
# COMPACT_ATOMS: atom_id res chain seq x y z
N MET A 1 -15.00 -57.25 67.14
CA MET A 1 -13.84 -56.69 66.46
C MET A 1 -14.13 -56.71 64.95
N ARG A 2 -14.47 -55.59 64.40
CA ARG A 2 -14.73 -55.44 62.94
C ARG A 2 -13.98 -54.19 62.45
N PRO A 3 -13.30 -54.23 61.29
CA PRO A 3 -12.54 -53.12 60.80
C PRO A 3 -13.40 -52.11 60.05
N GLY A 4 -13.01 -50.82 60.13
CA GLY A 4 -13.69 -49.69 59.57
C GLY A 4 -13.49 -49.59 58.06
N ARG A 5 -14.54 -49.07 57.41
CA ARG A 5 -14.58 -48.71 55.98
C ARG A 5 -13.97 -47.32 55.77
N ALA A 6 -12.92 -47.22 54.98
CA ALA A 6 -12.42 -45.96 54.46
C ALA A 6 -13.27 -45.54 53.24
N LEU A 7 -13.89 -44.34 53.29
CA LEU A 7 -14.49 -43.67 52.13
C LEU A 7 -13.36 -43.04 51.33
N GLY A 8 -13.20 -43.49 50.08
CA GLY A 8 -12.34 -42.79 49.11
C GLY A 8 -13.06 -41.56 48.55
N LEU A 9 -12.49 -40.38 48.79
CA LEU A 9 -12.88 -39.15 48.05
C LEU A 9 -12.26 -39.21 46.64
N LEU A 10 -13.12 -39.33 45.62
CA LEU A 10 -12.73 -39.04 44.24
C LEU A 10 -12.63 -37.52 44.09
N CYS A 11 -11.38 -37.01 44.02
CA CYS A 11 -11.11 -35.67 43.53
C CYS A 11 -11.30 -35.63 41.99
N TRP A 12 -12.35 -34.94 41.54
CA TRP A 12 -12.52 -34.52 40.18
C TRP A 12 -11.57 -33.33 39.94
N LEU A 13 -10.45 -33.58 39.27
CA LEU A 13 -9.64 -32.51 38.70
C LEU A 13 -10.28 -32.10 37.37
N PRO A 14 -10.61 -30.78 37.16
CA PRO A 14 -10.98 -30.33 35.84
C PRO A 14 -9.74 -30.33 34.97
N CYS A 15 -9.76 -31.16 33.91
CA CYS A 15 -8.79 -31.05 32.81
C CYS A 15 -8.95 -29.68 32.14
N TRP A 16 -8.10 -28.74 32.52
CA TRP A 16 -7.83 -27.57 31.72
C TRP A 16 -7.08 -28.04 30.47
N LEU A 17 -7.78 -28.20 29.35
CA LEU A 17 -7.16 -28.23 28.05
C LEU A 17 -6.54 -26.86 27.83
N PRO A 18 -5.21 -26.74 27.65
CA PRO A 18 -4.64 -25.48 27.21
C PRO A 18 -5.24 -25.23 25.81
N GLY A 19 -5.98 -24.13 25.69
CA GLY A 19 -6.41 -23.65 24.39
C GLY A 19 -5.17 -23.60 23.49
N VAL A 20 -5.23 -24.32 22.37
CA VAL A 20 -4.24 -24.21 21.32
C VAL A 20 -4.36 -22.75 20.86
N ALA A 21 -3.49 -21.88 21.40
CA ALA A 21 -3.25 -20.59 20.78
C ALA A 21 -2.74 -20.92 19.38
N ALA A 22 -3.61 -20.81 18.40
CA ALA A 22 -3.22 -20.89 17.01
C ALA A 22 -2.13 -19.83 16.86
N CYS A 23 -0.87 -20.26 16.63
CA CYS A 23 0.21 -19.37 16.25
C CYS A 23 -0.19 -18.76 14.91
N THR A 24 -0.89 -17.63 14.95
CA THR A 24 -1.16 -16.84 13.77
C THR A 24 0.18 -16.31 13.30
N ARG A 25 0.57 -16.66 12.08
CA ARG A 25 1.76 -16.07 11.46
C ARG A 25 1.49 -14.58 11.27
N PRO A 26 2.40 -13.66 11.63
CA PRO A 26 2.17 -12.22 11.48
C PRO A 26 1.79 -11.81 10.05
N SER A 27 2.33 -12.49 9.02
CA SER A 27 1.94 -12.28 7.61
C SER A 27 0.47 -12.62 7.35
N ALA A 28 -0.05 -13.71 7.95
CA ALA A 28 -1.44 -14.11 7.79
C ALA A 28 -2.42 -13.14 8.50
N GLU A 29 -2.00 -12.53 9.60
CA GLU A 29 -2.78 -11.49 10.27
C GLU A 29 -2.89 -10.25 9.41
N ARG A 30 -1.78 -9.77 8.82
CA ARG A 30 -1.76 -8.63 7.91
C ARG A 30 -2.57 -8.89 6.63
N ALA A 31 -2.44 -10.08 6.02
CA ALA A 31 -3.22 -10.43 4.84
C ALA A 31 -4.74 -10.45 5.12
N ARG A 32 -5.17 -10.89 6.32
CA ARG A 32 -6.57 -10.78 6.74
C ARG A 32 -7.00 -9.33 6.95
N GLN A 33 -6.12 -8.50 7.49
CA GLN A 33 -6.38 -7.06 7.65
C GLN A 33 -6.48 -6.38 6.28
N ASP A 34 -5.60 -6.71 5.34
CA ASP A 34 -5.67 -6.25 3.94
C ASP A 34 -7.07 -6.51 3.34
N ALA A 35 -7.63 -7.71 3.56
CA ALA A 35 -8.95 -8.07 3.04
C ALA A 35 -10.10 -7.21 3.62
N GLN A 36 -9.91 -6.57 4.77
CA GLN A 36 -10.91 -5.72 5.43
C GLN A 36 -10.78 -4.24 5.07
N ILE A 37 -9.63 -3.81 4.54
CA ILE A 37 -9.39 -2.42 4.17
C ILE A 37 -10.37 -1.98 3.08
N GLY A 38 -10.89 -0.77 3.21
CA GLY A 38 -11.86 -0.18 2.30
C GLY A 38 -13.31 -0.44 2.70
N GLN A 39 -13.57 -1.12 3.81
CA GLN A 39 -14.91 -1.39 4.30
C GLN A 39 -15.12 -0.71 5.64
N ALA A 40 -16.23 0.03 5.77
CA ALA A 40 -16.67 0.61 7.03
C ALA A 40 -18.19 0.72 7.09
N GLU A 41 -18.72 0.69 8.29
CA GLU A 41 -20.14 0.68 8.53
C GLU A 41 -20.49 1.46 9.80
N SER A 42 -21.49 2.33 9.69
CA SER A 42 -22.16 2.99 10.81
C SER A 42 -23.63 2.54 10.89
N GLU A 43 -24.37 3.06 11.84
CA GLU A 43 -25.82 2.79 11.94
C GLU A 43 -26.59 3.23 10.67
N GLU A 44 -26.13 4.30 10.01
CA GLU A 44 -26.86 4.97 8.93
C GLU A 44 -26.23 4.79 7.55
N LEU A 45 -24.91 4.56 7.47
CA LEU A 45 -24.15 4.54 6.24
C LEU A 45 -23.15 3.38 6.22
N ARG A 46 -23.12 2.65 5.11
CA ARG A 46 -22.05 1.70 4.74
C ARG A 46 -21.20 2.27 3.62
N VAL A 47 -19.91 2.10 3.73
CA VAL A 47 -18.92 2.46 2.68
C VAL A 47 -18.15 1.21 2.28
N GLU A 48 -18.01 1.00 0.98
CA GLU A 48 -17.16 -0.02 0.40
C GLU A 48 -16.30 0.60 -0.70
N VAL A 49 -14.98 0.45 -0.59
CA VAL A 49 -14.00 0.88 -1.60
C VAL A 49 -13.47 -0.34 -2.33
N ALA A 50 -13.73 -0.40 -3.63
CA ALA A 50 -13.30 -1.52 -4.46
C ALA A 50 -11.78 -1.73 -4.37
N GLY A 51 -11.35 -2.99 -4.34
CA GLY A 51 -9.94 -3.35 -4.20
C GLY A 51 -9.29 -2.94 -2.87
N GLY A 52 -10.05 -2.29 -1.95
CA GLY A 52 -9.47 -1.72 -0.72
C GLY A 52 -8.51 -0.57 -0.98
N HIS A 53 -8.69 0.17 -2.07
CA HIS A 53 -7.82 1.25 -2.54
C HIS A 53 -7.89 2.53 -1.69
N ALA A 54 -8.57 2.49 -0.55
CA ALA A 54 -8.51 3.55 0.46
C ALA A 54 -8.80 3.02 1.87
N VAL A 55 -8.23 3.67 2.87
CA VAL A 55 -8.62 3.51 4.26
C VAL A 55 -9.78 4.44 4.57
N VAL A 56 -10.85 3.93 5.16
CA VAL A 56 -11.92 4.76 5.74
C VAL A 56 -11.47 5.21 7.12
N ARG A 57 -11.23 6.51 7.29
CA ARG A 57 -10.71 7.10 8.55
C ARG A 57 -11.81 7.62 9.45
N GLU A 58 -12.84 8.18 8.84
CA GLU A 58 -14.00 8.68 9.56
C GLU A 58 -15.25 8.41 8.74
N LEU A 59 -16.32 8.02 9.42
CA LEU A 59 -17.61 7.69 8.82
C LEU A 59 -18.75 8.17 9.68
N SER A 60 -19.56 9.06 9.12
CA SER A 60 -20.89 9.41 9.64
C SER A 60 -21.87 9.56 8.47
N SER A 61 -23.15 9.77 8.73
CA SER A 61 -24.16 9.94 7.67
C SER A 61 -23.86 11.10 6.72
N GLY A 62 -23.22 12.16 7.24
CA GLY A 62 -22.92 13.39 6.48
C GLY A 62 -21.42 13.60 6.17
N TYR A 63 -20.55 12.67 6.58
CA TYR A 63 -19.11 12.85 6.38
C TYR A 63 -18.39 11.52 6.19
N VAL A 64 -17.58 11.44 5.14
CA VAL A 64 -16.71 10.31 4.82
C VAL A 64 -15.30 10.84 4.60
N SER A 65 -14.35 10.39 5.42
CA SER A 65 -12.92 10.72 5.27
C SER A 65 -12.12 9.48 4.89
N LEU A 66 -11.31 9.60 3.84
CA LEU A 66 -10.52 8.53 3.26
C LEU A 66 -9.05 8.93 3.13
N TRP A 67 -8.18 7.91 3.18
CA TRP A 67 -6.81 7.99 2.68
C TRP A 67 -6.69 7.11 1.44
N ALA A 68 -6.40 7.72 0.28
CA ALA A 68 -6.24 6.98 -0.97
C ALA A 68 -4.91 6.20 -1.00
N SER A 69 -4.96 4.93 -1.36
CA SER A 69 -3.79 4.07 -1.58
C SER A 69 -3.59 3.66 -3.05
N ALA A 70 -4.40 4.22 -3.97
CA ALA A 70 -4.31 4.03 -5.42
C ALA A 70 -4.76 5.29 -6.17
N PRO A 71 -4.35 5.47 -7.45
CA PRO A 71 -4.70 6.64 -8.25
C PRO A 71 -6.18 6.83 -8.54
N ARG A 72 -6.94 5.72 -8.53
CA ARG A 72 -8.38 5.70 -8.80
C ARG A 72 -9.10 4.94 -7.70
N LEU A 73 -10.17 5.55 -7.21
CA LEU A 73 -11.05 4.97 -6.20
C LEU A 73 -12.43 4.73 -6.80
N GLU A 74 -13.00 3.58 -6.49
CA GLU A 74 -14.40 3.25 -6.77
C GLU A 74 -15.08 2.94 -5.45
N LEU A 75 -16.07 3.76 -5.09
CA LEU A 75 -16.76 3.70 -3.81
C LEU A 75 -18.23 3.36 -4.01
N GLN A 76 -18.75 2.54 -3.10
CA GLN A 76 -20.19 2.31 -2.93
C GLN A 76 -20.62 2.81 -1.57
N LEU A 77 -21.59 3.72 -1.55
CA LEU A 77 -22.22 4.24 -0.34
C LEU A 77 -23.64 3.67 -0.27
N GLY A 78 -23.95 2.94 0.81
CA GLY A 78 -25.28 2.36 1.06
C GLY A 78 -25.93 3.00 2.27
N TYR A 79 -27.02 3.76 2.07
CA TYR A 79 -27.78 4.44 3.12
C TYR A 79 -28.84 3.52 3.73
N ARG A 80 -28.78 3.31 5.04
CA ARG A 80 -29.78 2.57 5.82
C ARG A 80 -30.92 3.47 6.31
N ALA A 81 -30.66 4.76 6.41
CA ALA A 81 -31.62 5.84 6.71
C ALA A 81 -31.64 6.84 5.53
N PRO A 82 -32.60 7.75 5.46
CA PRO A 82 -32.52 8.85 4.49
C PRO A 82 -31.21 9.61 4.63
N PRO A 83 -30.49 9.86 3.53
CA PRO A 83 -29.24 10.62 3.58
C PRO A 83 -29.48 12.04 4.12
N PRO A 84 -28.46 12.67 4.73
CA PRO A 84 -28.55 14.07 5.13
C PRO A 84 -28.64 14.98 3.91
N ALA A 85 -29.05 16.23 4.12
CA ALA A 85 -29.12 17.23 3.05
C ALA A 85 -27.78 17.48 2.35
N GLU A 86 -26.69 17.27 3.08
CA GLU A 86 -25.32 17.43 2.61
C GLU A 86 -24.45 16.24 3.04
N LEU A 87 -23.63 15.76 2.11
CA LEU A 87 -22.57 14.78 2.34
C LEU A 87 -21.23 15.38 1.97
N TRP A 88 -20.32 15.38 2.89
CA TRP A 88 -18.92 15.72 2.65
C TRP A 88 -18.09 14.44 2.42
N LEU A 89 -17.38 14.41 1.30
CA LEU A 89 -16.36 13.42 0.99
C LEU A 89 -15.00 14.10 1.02
N GLU A 90 -14.15 13.69 1.95
CA GLU A 90 -12.76 14.13 2.05
C GLU A 90 -11.84 12.98 1.68
N VAL A 91 -10.90 13.20 0.77
CA VAL A 91 -9.94 12.19 0.32
C VAL A 91 -8.53 12.76 0.39
N ALA A 92 -7.77 12.34 1.38
CA ALA A 92 -6.35 12.63 1.49
C ALA A 92 -5.53 11.78 0.49
N ASN A 93 -4.34 12.25 0.13
CA ASN A 93 -3.46 11.58 -0.84
C ASN A 93 -4.08 11.42 -2.24
N CYS A 94 -4.89 12.40 -2.64
CA CYS A 94 -5.65 12.41 -3.87
C CYS A 94 -4.78 12.82 -5.07
N MET A 95 -4.99 12.20 -6.24
CA MET A 95 -4.33 12.61 -7.49
C MET A 95 -4.64 14.07 -7.84
N PRO A 96 -3.66 14.85 -8.35
CA PRO A 96 -3.84 16.26 -8.66
C PRO A 96 -4.98 16.57 -9.65
N GLN A 97 -5.20 15.70 -10.64
CA GLN A 97 -6.22 15.84 -11.68
C GLN A 97 -7.46 14.96 -11.42
N ALA A 98 -7.70 14.55 -10.17
CA ALA A 98 -8.83 13.69 -9.86
C ALA A 98 -10.15 14.41 -10.06
N GLU A 99 -11.06 13.76 -10.76
CA GLU A 99 -12.46 14.16 -10.96
C GLU A 99 -13.40 13.18 -10.28
N LEU A 100 -14.54 13.69 -9.79
CA LEU A 100 -15.55 12.87 -9.11
C LEU A 100 -16.73 12.59 -10.02
N SER A 101 -16.90 11.32 -10.43
CA SER A 101 -18.11 10.81 -11.06
C SER A 101 -19.08 10.25 -10.03
N ARG A 102 -20.40 10.35 -10.28
CA ARG A 102 -21.48 9.99 -9.36
C ARG A 102 -22.59 9.27 -10.09
N VAL A 103 -23.01 8.11 -9.59
CA VAL A 103 -24.10 7.31 -10.14
C VAL A 103 -25.01 6.83 -9.00
N PRO A 104 -26.30 7.22 -8.95
CA PRO A 104 -26.93 8.18 -9.85
C PRO A 104 -26.32 9.59 -9.74
N ALA A 105 -26.59 10.45 -10.69
CA ALA A 105 -26.14 11.83 -10.63
C ALA A 105 -26.78 12.56 -9.45
N VAL A 106 -25.96 12.98 -8.49
CA VAL A 106 -26.36 13.83 -7.36
C VAL A 106 -25.72 15.21 -7.51
N PRO A 107 -26.34 16.31 -7.04
CA PRO A 107 -25.73 17.63 -7.13
C PRO A 107 -24.36 17.67 -6.43
N LEU A 108 -23.38 18.27 -7.09
CA LEU A 108 -22.08 18.63 -6.52
C LEU A 108 -22.15 20.12 -6.18
N LEU A 109 -22.11 20.43 -4.89
CA LEU A 109 -22.23 21.81 -4.39
C LEU A 109 -20.88 22.52 -4.36
N ALA A 110 -19.83 21.78 -4.01
CA ALA A 110 -18.44 22.29 -3.97
C ALA A 110 -17.45 21.19 -4.29
N SER A 111 -16.31 21.58 -4.87
CA SER A 111 -15.14 20.74 -5.12
C SER A 111 -13.88 21.58 -4.95
N GLU A 112 -12.98 21.13 -4.11
CA GLU A 112 -11.69 21.79 -3.86
C GLU A 112 -10.57 20.76 -3.67
N ARG A 113 -9.34 21.15 -3.97
CA ARG A 113 -8.12 20.42 -3.62
C ARG A 113 -7.14 21.37 -2.96
N ASP A 114 -6.68 21.04 -1.76
CA ASP A 114 -5.70 21.86 -1.06
C ASP A 114 -4.25 21.53 -1.48
N ALA A 115 -3.30 22.34 -0.99
CA ALA A 115 -1.88 22.17 -1.29
C ALA A 115 -1.28 20.88 -0.67
N GLY A 116 -1.90 20.32 0.36
CA GLY A 116 -1.50 19.08 0.99
C GLY A 116 -2.04 17.82 0.29
N GLY A 117 -2.71 17.97 -0.88
CA GLY A 117 -3.22 16.85 -1.66
C GLY A 117 -4.52 16.26 -1.14
N VAL A 118 -5.31 17.02 -0.36
CA VAL A 118 -6.64 16.62 0.09
C VAL A 118 -7.69 17.16 -0.86
N CYS A 119 -8.49 16.26 -1.42
CA CYS A 119 -9.66 16.59 -2.23
C CYS A 119 -10.91 16.59 -1.34
N ARG A 120 -11.75 17.63 -1.44
CA ARG A 120 -13.02 17.76 -0.71
C ARG A 120 -14.15 17.98 -1.67
N PHE A 121 -15.24 17.23 -1.50
CA PHE A 121 -16.44 17.29 -2.31
C PHE A 121 -17.65 17.43 -1.41
N GLN A 122 -18.52 18.41 -1.69
CA GLN A 122 -19.80 18.58 -1.03
C GLN A 122 -20.91 18.15 -1.98
N LEU A 123 -21.68 17.15 -1.59
CA LEU A 123 -22.76 16.55 -2.37
C LEU A 123 -24.10 16.81 -1.68
N ALA A 124 -25.17 16.88 -2.47
CA ALA A 124 -26.54 16.99 -1.98
C ALA A 124 -27.37 15.75 -2.40
N PRO A 125 -27.24 14.61 -1.72
CA PRO A 125 -27.99 13.41 -2.05
C PRO A 125 -29.49 13.63 -1.75
N PRO A 126 -30.41 13.22 -2.68
CA PRO A 126 -31.84 13.31 -2.41
C PRO A 126 -32.25 12.32 -1.29
N ALA A 127 -33.29 12.67 -0.52
CA ALA A 127 -33.72 11.91 0.67
C ALA A 127 -34.12 10.46 0.40
N GLU A 128 -34.58 10.16 -0.80
CA GLU A 128 -34.95 8.82 -1.28
C GLU A 128 -33.75 7.96 -1.69
N LEU A 129 -32.55 8.54 -1.84
CA LEU A 129 -31.36 7.82 -2.27
C LEU A 129 -31.02 6.70 -1.27
N ARG A 130 -30.70 5.52 -1.79
CA ARG A 130 -30.24 4.38 -0.98
C ARG A 130 -28.83 3.94 -1.34
N GLU A 131 -28.45 4.07 -2.59
CA GLU A 131 -27.15 3.67 -3.09
C GLU A 131 -26.54 4.79 -3.90
N LEU A 132 -25.26 5.06 -3.71
CA LEU A 132 -24.48 6.04 -4.46
C LEU A 132 -23.12 5.46 -4.82
N ALA A 133 -22.88 5.25 -6.11
CA ALA A 133 -21.57 4.89 -6.63
C ALA A 133 -20.78 6.16 -6.95
N LEU A 134 -19.56 6.24 -6.45
CA LEU A 134 -18.61 7.31 -6.69
C LEU A 134 -17.35 6.76 -7.32
N THR A 135 -16.82 7.47 -8.31
CA THR A 135 -15.51 7.20 -8.87
C THR A 135 -14.68 8.46 -8.80
N LEU A 136 -13.52 8.39 -8.15
CA LEU A 136 -12.57 9.49 -8.00
C LEU A 136 -11.24 9.11 -8.63
N GLY A 137 -10.71 9.91 -9.54
CA GLY A 137 -9.40 9.72 -10.14
C GLY A 137 -9.21 10.53 -11.41
N PRO A 138 -8.01 10.55 -11.99
CA PRO A 138 -7.77 11.22 -13.27
C PRO A 138 -8.65 10.60 -14.37
N PRO A 139 -9.31 11.40 -15.22
CA PRO A 139 -10.25 10.91 -16.24
C PRO A 139 -9.59 10.03 -17.31
N ASP A 140 -8.28 10.19 -17.51
CA ASP A 140 -7.47 9.46 -18.48
C ASP A 140 -6.68 8.27 -17.86
N SER A 141 -6.85 8.01 -16.56
CA SER A 141 -6.10 6.96 -15.84
C SER A 141 -6.24 5.56 -16.43
N GLY A 142 -7.33 5.27 -17.12
CA GLY A 142 -7.56 3.99 -17.81
C GLY A 142 -7.02 3.93 -19.25
N ARG A 143 -6.47 5.02 -19.81
CA ARG A 143 -5.96 5.07 -21.19
C ARG A 143 -4.44 4.90 -21.21
N PRO A 144 -3.88 3.94 -21.97
CA PRO A 144 -2.44 3.82 -22.14
C PRO A 144 -1.84 5.16 -22.61
N SER A 145 -0.88 5.66 -21.89
CA SER A 145 -0.14 6.88 -22.24
C SER A 145 1.14 6.97 -21.42
N ARG A 146 2.13 7.70 -21.95
CA ARG A 146 3.38 7.94 -21.25
C ARG A 146 3.17 8.70 -19.95
N PHE A 147 3.88 8.27 -18.92
CA PHE A 147 3.93 8.95 -17.63
C PHE A 147 5.22 8.63 -16.90
N ARG A 148 5.42 9.28 -15.77
CA ARG A 148 6.58 9.08 -14.92
C ARG A 148 6.13 8.86 -13.48
N PHE A 149 6.78 7.92 -12.79
CA PHE A 149 6.63 7.75 -11.34
C PHE A 149 8.00 7.69 -10.68
N ALA A 150 8.03 7.95 -9.37
CA ALA A 150 9.23 7.80 -8.56
C ALA A 150 9.09 6.61 -7.60
N VAL A 151 10.22 6.13 -7.06
CA VAL A 151 10.26 5.03 -6.09
C VAL A 151 11.17 5.43 -4.93
N LEU A 152 10.67 5.29 -3.70
CA LEU A 152 11.40 5.58 -2.46
C LEU A 152 11.20 4.45 -1.46
N SER A 153 12.24 4.10 -0.74
CA SER A 153 12.21 3.10 0.32
C SER A 153 13.26 3.42 1.40
N ASP A 154 13.10 2.84 2.58
CA ASP A 154 14.10 2.88 3.66
C ASP A 154 14.36 4.31 4.18
N VAL A 155 13.30 5.00 4.56
CA VAL A 155 13.38 6.33 5.18
C VAL A 155 13.80 6.21 6.65
N GLN A 156 13.14 5.33 7.42
CA GLN A 156 13.47 4.94 8.79
C GLN A 156 13.76 6.16 9.71
N GLU A 157 14.95 6.22 10.31
CA GLU A 157 15.34 7.29 11.22
C GLU A 157 15.47 8.67 10.55
N ALA A 158 15.43 8.73 9.23
CA ALA A 158 15.54 9.98 8.48
C ALA A 158 14.19 10.69 8.24
N ILE A 159 13.08 10.27 8.85
CA ILE A 159 11.78 10.93 8.69
C ILE A 159 11.89 12.45 8.78
N GLY A 160 12.60 12.98 9.80
CA GLY A 160 12.77 14.43 9.98
C GLY A 160 13.68 15.12 8.95
N ARG A 161 14.23 14.40 7.98
CA ARG A 161 15.09 14.93 6.91
C ARG A 161 14.59 14.55 5.51
N VAL A 162 13.42 13.91 5.40
CA VAL A 162 12.88 13.44 4.12
C VAL A 162 12.43 14.60 3.20
N GLN A 163 12.26 15.81 3.76
CA GLN A 163 11.79 16.99 3.02
C GLN A 163 12.74 17.45 1.91
N ASP A 164 14.03 17.16 1.98
CA ASP A 164 14.96 17.43 0.87
C ASP A 164 14.70 16.51 -0.32
N ILE A 165 14.41 15.22 -0.08
CA ILE A 165 13.94 14.27 -1.12
C ILE A 165 12.61 14.77 -1.69
N PHE A 166 11.64 15.14 -0.85
CA PHE A 166 10.33 15.63 -1.31
C PHE A 166 10.45 16.95 -2.09
N THR A 167 11.34 17.83 -1.69
CA THR A 167 11.66 19.05 -2.46
C THR A 167 12.17 18.70 -3.86
N ARG A 168 13.07 17.71 -3.95
CA ARG A 168 13.60 17.27 -5.26
C ARG A 168 12.54 16.60 -6.10
N LEU A 169 11.68 15.77 -5.51
CA LEU A 169 10.53 15.16 -6.18
C LEU A 169 9.54 16.21 -6.70
N ASN A 170 9.21 17.22 -5.88
CA ASN A 170 8.34 18.33 -6.27
C ASN A 170 8.91 19.11 -7.47
N GLN A 171 10.21 19.40 -7.48
CA GLN A 171 10.87 20.03 -8.64
C GLN A 171 10.74 19.19 -9.92
N LEU A 172 10.88 17.86 -9.79
CA LEU A 172 10.76 16.96 -10.92
C LEU A 172 9.30 16.75 -11.36
N SER A 173 8.34 16.90 -10.45
CA SER A 173 6.90 16.82 -10.78
C SER A 173 6.39 18.02 -11.56
N GLU A 174 7.05 19.17 -11.45
CA GLU A 174 6.75 20.39 -12.23
C GLU A 174 7.30 20.32 -13.67
N GLY A 175 8.12 19.31 -14.00
CA GLY A 175 8.69 19.12 -15.33
C GLY A 175 7.68 18.64 -16.38
N ALA A 176 8.13 18.52 -17.62
CA ALA A 176 7.34 17.95 -18.72
C ALA A 176 8.14 16.80 -19.40
N PRO A 177 7.80 15.52 -19.19
CA PRO A 177 6.76 15.01 -18.29
C PRO A 177 7.12 15.18 -16.81
N GLY A 178 6.13 15.46 -15.97
CA GLY A 178 6.27 15.48 -14.51
C GLY A 178 6.20 14.08 -13.91
N ILE A 179 6.45 13.98 -12.60
CA ILE A 179 6.21 12.75 -11.84
C ILE A 179 4.76 12.76 -11.38
N ASP A 180 4.01 11.70 -11.69
CA ASP A 180 2.58 11.62 -11.38
C ASP A 180 2.33 11.16 -9.93
N PHE A 181 3.15 10.24 -9.41
CA PHE A 181 3.08 9.76 -8.02
C PHE A 181 4.42 9.18 -7.53
N LEU A 182 4.53 9.02 -6.23
CA LEU A 182 5.62 8.33 -5.56
C LEU A 182 5.16 6.94 -5.12
N LEU A 183 5.92 5.89 -5.48
CA LEU A 183 5.72 4.52 -5.03
C LEU A 183 6.65 4.22 -3.86
N GLY A 184 6.12 3.72 -2.76
CA GLY A 184 6.89 3.29 -1.60
C GLY A 184 7.16 1.79 -1.61
N ALA A 185 8.41 1.41 -1.36
CA ALA A 185 8.79 0.02 -1.22
C ALA A 185 9.13 -0.36 0.25
N GLY A 186 8.42 0.24 1.22
CA GLY A 186 8.50 -0.12 2.65
C GLY A 186 9.60 0.58 3.44
N ASP A 187 9.66 0.27 4.74
CA ASP A 187 10.57 0.84 5.74
C ASP A 187 10.47 2.37 5.83
N LEU A 188 9.23 2.84 6.07
CA LEU A 188 8.89 4.26 6.21
C LEU A 188 9.38 4.82 7.54
N THR A 189 9.40 3.95 8.57
CA THR A 189 9.65 4.25 9.98
C THR A 189 10.78 3.40 10.52
N SER A 190 11.28 3.72 11.71
CA SER A 190 12.32 2.90 12.38
C SER A 190 11.72 1.76 13.19
N GLN A 191 10.53 1.94 13.78
CA GLN A 191 9.95 0.98 14.74
C GLN A 191 8.47 0.67 14.50
N GLY A 192 7.83 1.26 13.48
CA GLY A 192 6.42 1.04 13.17
C GLY A 192 5.45 1.54 14.25
N THR A 193 5.85 2.54 15.02
CA THR A 193 4.98 3.13 16.04
C THR A 193 3.94 4.06 15.41
N GLY A 194 2.79 4.25 16.08
CA GLY A 194 1.77 5.19 15.62
C GLY A 194 2.30 6.64 15.54
N GLU A 195 3.22 7.01 16.43
CA GLU A 195 3.87 8.32 16.40
C GLU A 195 4.72 8.49 15.13
N GLU A 196 5.55 7.50 14.79
CA GLU A 196 6.39 7.54 13.59
C GLU A 196 5.56 7.50 12.30
N LEU A 197 4.54 6.64 12.23
CA LEU A 197 3.63 6.56 11.07
C LEU A 197 2.87 7.88 10.88
N GLY A 198 2.34 8.46 11.96
CA GLY A 198 1.68 9.77 11.93
C GLY A 198 2.64 10.89 11.55
N ARG A 199 3.87 10.86 12.04
CA ARG A 199 4.92 11.81 11.66
C ARG A 199 5.26 11.70 10.18
N PHE A 200 5.44 10.49 9.66
CA PHE A 200 5.72 10.30 8.23
C PHE A 200 4.57 10.82 7.37
N GLN A 201 3.29 10.58 7.76
CA GLN A 201 2.15 11.17 7.07
C GLN A 201 2.13 12.71 7.13
N ALA A 202 2.56 13.30 8.25
CA ALA A 202 2.68 14.75 8.34
C ALA A 202 3.77 15.31 7.41
N GLU A 203 4.89 14.59 7.25
CA GLU A 203 5.93 14.95 6.27
C GLU A 203 5.41 14.87 4.81
N LEU A 204 4.51 13.92 4.50
CA LEU A 204 3.90 13.79 3.17
C LEU A 204 3.07 15.02 2.77
N LEU A 205 2.63 15.88 3.70
CA LEU A 205 1.98 17.15 3.37
C LEU A 205 2.89 18.11 2.59
N GLY A 206 4.21 17.92 2.68
CA GLY A 206 5.20 18.64 1.88
C GLY A 206 5.37 18.11 0.45
N LEU A 207 4.79 16.94 0.14
CA LEU A 207 4.87 16.31 -1.18
C LEU A 207 3.64 16.68 -2.02
N ARG A 208 3.83 17.16 -3.26
CA ARG A 208 2.74 17.62 -4.12
C ARG A 208 2.08 16.52 -4.95
N ILE A 209 2.71 15.35 -5.00
CA ILE A 209 2.24 14.15 -5.67
C ILE A 209 1.79 13.11 -4.64
N PRO A 210 0.82 12.24 -4.94
CA PRO A 210 0.39 11.21 -4.01
C PRO A 210 1.45 10.14 -3.78
N TYR A 211 1.34 9.45 -2.65
CA TYR A 211 2.25 8.40 -2.20
C TYR A 211 1.49 7.08 -2.00
N TYR A 212 1.84 6.05 -2.76
CA TYR A 212 1.26 4.70 -2.67
C TYR A 212 2.35 3.72 -2.25
N THR A 213 2.11 2.90 -1.23
CA THR A 213 3.19 2.12 -0.60
C THR A 213 2.76 0.74 -0.16
N THR A 214 3.71 -0.19 -0.11
CA THR A 214 3.68 -1.38 0.74
C THR A 214 4.42 -1.11 2.05
N LEU A 215 4.41 -2.06 2.98
CA LEU A 215 5.15 -1.97 4.23
C LEU A 215 6.48 -2.73 4.16
N GLY A 216 7.43 -2.35 5.02
CA GLY A 216 8.68 -3.07 5.25
C GLY A 216 8.72 -3.77 6.61
N ASN A 217 9.86 -4.36 6.94
CA ASN A 217 10.00 -5.08 8.21
C ASN A 217 10.03 -4.13 9.44
N HIS A 218 10.36 -2.88 9.27
CA HIS A 218 10.33 -1.88 10.34
C HIS A 218 8.89 -1.49 10.70
N GLU A 219 7.92 -1.57 9.80
CA GLU A 219 6.50 -1.37 10.10
C GLU A 219 5.85 -2.49 10.90
N LEU A 220 6.52 -3.62 11.10
CA LEU A 220 5.98 -4.72 11.90
C LEU A 220 5.84 -4.34 13.38
N GLY A 221 6.77 -3.55 13.93
CA GLY A 221 6.72 -2.97 15.26
C GLY A 221 6.19 -3.90 16.35
N GLN A 222 5.42 -3.34 17.29
CA GLN A 222 4.68 -4.10 18.31
C GLN A 222 3.26 -4.49 17.85
N ASN A 223 2.71 -3.77 16.89
CA ASN A 223 1.40 -4.05 16.28
C ASN A 223 1.58 -4.19 14.76
N PRO A 224 1.61 -5.43 14.24
CA PRO A 224 1.90 -5.69 12.83
C PRO A 224 0.80 -5.23 11.86
N THR A 225 -0.37 -4.80 12.37
CA THR A 225 -1.48 -4.31 11.55
C THR A 225 -1.64 -2.79 11.61
N LEU A 226 -0.84 -2.08 12.41
CA LEU A 226 -0.98 -0.64 12.59
C LEU A 226 -0.76 0.16 11.30
N PHE A 227 0.14 -0.30 10.43
CA PHE A 227 0.36 0.28 9.11
C PHE A 227 -0.94 0.45 8.31
N HIS A 228 -1.86 -0.51 8.41
CA HIS A 228 -3.12 -0.52 7.66
C HIS A 228 -4.06 0.64 8.02
N GLU A 229 -4.01 1.12 9.26
CA GLU A 229 -4.79 2.28 9.72
C GLU A 229 -4.30 3.59 9.08
N TYR A 230 -3.00 3.66 8.72
CA TYR A 230 -2.37 4.85 8.16
C TYR A 230 -2.31 4.83 6.64
N PHE A 231 -1.96 3.70 6.01
CA PHE A 231 -1.60 3.64 4.60
C PHE A 231 -2.45 2.67 3.77
N GLY A 232 -3.26 1.85 4.41
CA GLY A 232 -4.12 0.89 3.73
C GLY A 232 -3.48 -0.49 3.59
N ARG A 233 -3.76 -1.15 2.47
CA ARG A 233 -3.28 -2.51 2.21
C ARG A 233 -1.78 -2.56 2.07
N GLY A 234 -1.15 -3.56 2.71
CA GLY A 234 0.23 -3.94 2.42
C GLY A 234 0.38 -4.66 1.10
N SER A 235 -0.65 -5.43 0.71
CA SER A 235 -0.72 -6.10 -0.58
C SER A 235 -1.93 -5.64 -1.37
N GLN A 236 -1.71 -5.05 -2.55
CA GLN A 236 -2.74 -4.52 -3.44
C GLN A 236 -2.28 -4.46 -4.89
N SER A 237 -3.22 -4.33 -5.82
CA SER A 237 -2.92 -4.08 -7.22
C SER A 237 -3.86 -3.03 -7.79
N PHE A 238 -3.31 -2.13 -8.61
CA PHE A 238 -4.06 -1.12 -9.35
C PHE A 238 -3.49 -0.90 -10.74
N ASP A 239 -4.32 -0.42 -11.65
CA ASP A 239 -3.91 -0.06 -13.00
C ASP A 239 -3.83 1.46 -13.14
N TYR A 240 -2.80 1.97 -13.83
CA TYR A 240 -2.65 3.37 -14.17
C TYR A 240 -2.03 3.55 -15.54
N ARG A 241 -2.74 4.22 -16.46
CA ARG A 241 -2.29 4.56 -17.81
C ARG A 241 -1.66 3.40 -18.59
N GLY A 242 -2.21 2.18 -18.46
CA GLY A 242 -1.75 1.00 -19.18
C GLY A 242 -0.58 0.26 -18.52
N VAL A 243 -0.26 0.60 -17.28
CA VAL A 243 0.66 -0.14 -16.41
C VAL A 243 -0.09 -0.69 -15.21
N ARG A 244 0.06 -1.98 -14.92
CA ARG A 244 -0.37 -2.59 -13.68
C ARG A 244 0.72 -2.46 -12.63
N PHE A 245 0.35 -2.09 -11.42
CA PHE A 245 1.20 -2.07 -10.24
C PHE A 245 0.69 -3.07 -9.23
N SER A 246 1.54 -4.00 -8.81
CA SER A 246 1.24 -4.92 -7.71
C SER A 246 2.23 -4.66 -6.58
N LEU A 247 1.70 -4.20 -5.45
CA LEU A 247 2.44 -4.04 -4.21
C LEU A 247 2.25 -5.31 -3.38
N ILE A 248 3.34 -5.88 -2.85
CA ILE A 248 3.31 -7.17 -2.14
C ILE A 248 3.97 -7.01 -0.77
N ASP A 249 3.26 -7.36 0.29
CA ASP A 249 3.82 -7.48 1.63
C ASP A 249 4.82 -8.62 1.71
N SER A 250 6.09 -8.27 1.78
CA SER A 250 7.22 -9.19 2.02
C SER A 250 7.93 -8.94 3.34
N ALA A 251 7.36 -8.12 4.23
CA ALA A 251 7.98 -7.62 5.45
C ALA A 251 8.45 -8.71 6.43
N SER A 252 7.87 -9.91 6.36
CA SER A 252 8.28 -11.06 7.17
C SER A 252 9.27 -12.00 6.44
N ALA A 253 9.95 -11.53 5.38
CA ALA A 253 10.81 -12.33 4.50
C ALA A 253 10.09 -13.56 3.91
N THR A 254 8.80 -13.39 3.64
CA THR A 254 7.87 -14.38 3.09
C THR A 254 6.65 -13.65 2.52
N VAL A 255 5.88 -14.31 1.67
CA VAL A 255 4.57 -13.87 1.18
C VAL A 255 3.51 -14.82 1.73
N ASP A 256 2.42 -14.29 2.27
CA ASP A 256 1.34 -15.13 2.78
C ASP A 256 0.62 -15.89 1.65
N PRO A 257 0.14 -17.13 1.87
CA PRO A 257 -0.61 -17.89 0.88
C PRO A 257 -1.80 -17.14 0.28
N ILE A 258 -2.55 -16.35 1.07
CA ILE A 258 -3.67 -15.55 0.58
C ILE A 258 -3.18 -14.50 -0.45
N VAL A 259 -2.01 -13.90 -0.21
CA VAL A 259 -1.41 -12.94 -1.14
C VAL A 259 -0.96 -13.62 -2.42
N PHE A 260 -0.51 -14.88 -2.36
CA PHE A 260 -0.23 -15.67 -3.57
C PHE A 260 -1.50 -15.91 -4.40
N ASP A 261 -2.65 -16.16 -3.77
CA ASP A 261 -3.92 -16.32 -4.48
C ASP A 261 -4.33 -15.00 -5.17
N TRP A 262 -4.19 -13.86 -4.49
CA TRP A 262 -4.41 -12.54 -5.11
C TRP A 262 -3.41 -12.26 -6.25
N LEU A 263 -2.15 -12.62 -6.05
CA LEU A 263 -1.13 -12.43 -7.09
C LEU A 263 -1.46 -13.24 -8.35
N ASP A 264 -1.96 -14.48 -8.20
CA ASP A 264 -2.39 -15.29 -9.33
C ASP A 264 -3.54 -14.62 -10.12
N GLU A 265 -4.44 -13.87 -9.43
CA GLU A 265 -5.47 -13.05 -10.07
C GLU A 265 -4.83 -11.81 -10.76
N TRP A 266 -3.90 -11.13 -10.10
CA TRP A 266 -3.25 -9.93 -10.66
C TRP A 266 -2.34 -10.23 -11.85
N LEU A 267 -1.81 -11.45 -11.95
CA LEU A 267 -1.00 -11.92 -13.07
C LEU A 267 -1.85 -12.36 -14.28
N GLN A 268 -3.18 -12.42 -14.16
CA GLN A 268 -4.03 -12.70 -15.31
C GLN A 268 -3.91 -11.59 -16.37
N PRO A 269 -4.04 -11.95 -17.65
CA PRO A 269 -4.04 -10.96 -18.72
C PRO A 269 -5.04 -9.84 -18.48
N SER A 270 -4.59 -8.60 -18.67
CA SER A 270 -5.39 -7.39 -18.47
C SER A 270 -5.26 -6.44 -19.65
N ALA A 271 -5.96 -5.31 -19.57
CA ALA A 271 -5.80 -4.22 -20.53
C ALA A 271 -4.46 -3.49 -20.40
N SER A 272 -3.74 -3.67 -19.27
CA SER A 272 -2.42 -3.10 -19.05
C SER A 272 -1.36 -3.80 -19.88
N ALA A 273 -0.53 -3.02 -20.57
CA ALA A 273 0.53 -3.52 -21.45
C ALA A 273 1.80 -3.91 -20.68
N LEU A 274 1.99 -3.33 -19.48
CA LEU A 274 3.14 -3.51 -18.62
C LEU A 274 2.71 -3.86 -17.20
N HIS A 275 3.55 -4.60 -16.47
CA HIS A 275 3.33 -4.95 -15.08
C HIS A 275 4.58 -4.67 -14.22
N VAL A 276 4.43 -3.82 -13.22
CA VAL A 276 5.44 -3.48 -12.23
C VAL A 276 5.07 -4.11 -10.90
N VAL A 277 5.99 -4.83 -10.28
CA VAL A 277 5.82 -5.40 -8.93
C VAL A 277 6.77 -4.71 -7.97
N ALA A 278 6.27 -4.24 -6.84
CA ALA A 278 7.08 -3.67 -5.77
C ALA A 278 6.85 -4.44 -4.46
N MET A 279 7.92 -4.70 -3.75
CA MET A 279 7.91 -5.30 -2.40
C MET A 279 9.14 -4.84 -1.63
N HIS A 280 9.11 -4.95 -0.31
CA HIS A 280 10.22 -4.46 0.49
C HIS A 280 11.41 -5.41 0.47
N ILE A 281 11.27 -6.61 1.05
CA ILE A 281 12.35 -7.60 1.09
C ILE A 281 12.41 -8.34 -0.26
N PRO A 282 13.56 -8.33 -0.95
CA PRO A 282 13.69 -9.02 -2.23
C PRO A 282 13.64 -10.56 -2.04
N PRO A 283 13.11 -11.32 -3.01
CA PRO A 283 13.12 -12.78 -2.93
C PRO A 283 14.55 -13.37 -2.88
N LEU A 284 15.49 -12.71 -3.55
CA LEU A 284 16.91 -13.07 -3.58
C LEU A 284 17.76 -11.85 -3.25
N ASP A 285 18.78 -12.04 -2.41
CA ASP A 285 19.83 -11.05 -2.16
C ASP A 285 20.97 -11.26 -3.17
N PRO A 286 21.14 -10.37 -4.17
CA PRO A 286 22.18 -10.52 -5.18
C PRO A 286 23.56 -10.25 -4.63
N ILE A 287 23.69 -9.69 -3.43
CA ILE A 287 24.93 -9.17 -2.85
C ILE A 287 25.41 -10.06 -1.73
N GLY A 288 24.49 -10.63 -0.94
CA GLY A 288 24.78 -11.50 0.20
C GLY A 288 25.33 -10.78 1.43
N VAL A 289 25.13 -9.46 1.54
CA VAL A 289 25.75 -8.66 2.60
C VAL A 289 25.02 -8.79 3.94
N ARG A 290 23.69 -8.83 3.91
CA ARG A 290 22.84 -8.86 5.11
C ARG A 290 22.00 -10.12 5.24
N ASN A 291 22.15 -11.09 4.34
CA ASN A 291 21.14 -12.14 4.17
C ASN A 291 19.74 -11.53 3.96
N GLY A 292 19.69 -10.44 3.18
CA GLY A 292 18.55 -9.56 2.96
C GLY A 292 17.54 -10.13 1.98
N ALA A 293 17.19 -11.42 2.07
CA ALA A 293 16.28 -12.10 1.16
C ALA A 293 15.22 -12.90 1.93
N PHE A 294 14.33 -13.57 1.21
CA PHE A 294 13.36 -14.48 1.79
C PHE A 294 14.01 -15.56 2.64
N ALA A 295 13.34 -15.91 3.75
CA ALA A 295 13.79 -16.99 4.65
C ALA A 295 13.80 -18.34 3.94
N SER A 296 12.92 -18.57 2.97
CA SER A 296 12.81 -19.79 2.19
C SER A 296 13.21 -19.57 0.72
N ARG A 297 14.32 -20.19 0.32
CA ARG A 297 14.76 -20.16 -1.08
C ARG A 297 13.77 -20.83 -2.05
N SER A 298 13.05 -21.86 -1.61
CA SER A 298 12.03 -22.52 -2.42
C SER A 298 10.81 -21.60 -2.63
N GLU A 299 10.43 -20.83 -1.64
CA GLU A 299 9.38 -19.82 -1.77
C GLU A 299 9.80 -18.68 -2.67
N ALA A 300 11.03 -18.17 -2.50
CA ALA A 300 11.60 -17.17 -3.40
C ALA A 300 11.57 -17.64 -4.87
N ALA A 301 12.01 -18.88 -5.13
CA ALA A 301 11.98 -19.45 -6.47
C ALA A 301 10.55 -19.60 -7.03
N LYS A 302 9.59 -20.02 -6.18
CA LYS A 302 8.16 -20.12 -6.54
C LYS A 302 7.58 -18.76 -6.90
N LEU A 303 7.88 -17.71 -6.11
CA LEU A 303 7.43 -16.36 -6.39
C LEU A 303 8.00 -15.86 -7.72
N LEU A 304 9.32 -15.97 -7.90
CA LEU A 304 9.99 -15.49 -9.12
C LEU A 304 9.50 -16.23 -10.38
N ALA A 305 9.25 -17.55 -10.29
CA ALA A 305 8.68 -18.29 -11.39
C ALA A 305 7.29 -17.75 -11.77
N ARG A 306 6.40 -17.49 -10.79
CA ARG A 306 5.07 -16.91 -11.05
C ARG A 306 5.15 -15.52 -11.68
N LEU A 307 6.05 -14.64 -11.17
CA LEU A 307 6.23 -13.31 -11.75
C LEU A 307 6.70 -13.38 -13.20
N ALA A 308 7.64 -14.28 -13.51
CA ALA A 308 8.15 -14.47 -14.87
C ALA A 308 7.09 -15.07 -15.80
N GLU A 309 6.37 -16.10 -15.36
CA GLU A 309 5.28 -16.73 -16.12
C GLU A 309 4.11 -15.76 -16.34
N GLY A 310 3.83 -14.90 -15.36
CA GLY A 310 2.81 -13.84 -15.45
C GLY A 310 3.21 -12.61 -16.25
N GLY A 311 4.43 -12.59 -16.82
CA GLY A 311 4.89 -11.53 -17.70
C GLY A 311 5.16 -10.20 -16.99
N VAL A 312 5.67 -10.24 -15.77
CA VAL A 312 6.10 -9.02 -15.04
C VAL A 312 7.30 -8.40 -15.74
N ASP A 313 7.23 -7.09 -16.00
CA ASP A 313 8.24 -6.34 -16.76
C ASP A 313 9.31 -5.69 -15.87
N LEU A 314 8.99 -5.44 -14.57
CA LEU A 314 9.91 -4.77 -13.64
C LEU A 314 9.61 -5.18 -12.20
N THR A 315 10.67 -5.42 -11.42
CA THR A 315 10.58 -5.60 -9.96
C THR A 315 11.39 -4.56 -9.20
N LEU A 316 10.80 -4.02 -8.11
CA LEU A 316 11.34 -2.94 -7.30
C LEU A 316 11.39 -3.37 -5.83
N TYR A 317 12.52 -3.11 -5.17
CA TYR A 317 12.77 -3.54 -3.79
C TYR A 317 13.43 -2.44 -2.96
N GLY A 318 13.24 -2.52 -1.64
CA GLY A 318 13.99 -1.81 -0.62
C GLY A 318 14.93 -2.72 0.18
N HIS A 319 14.94 -2.54 1.51
CA HIS A 319 15.56 -3.38 2.53
C HIS A 319 17.10 -3.34 2.57
N ILE A 320 17.76 -3.37 1.44
CA ILE A 320 19.20 -3.23 1.36
C ILE A 320 19.49 -1.75 1.10
N HIS A 321 20.12 -1.07 2.06
CA HIS A 321 20.32 0.39 2.06
C HIS A 321 21.39 0.80 1.05
N SER A 322 21.14 0.49 -0.22
CA SER A 322 22.03 0.65 -1.35
C SER A 322 21.24 0.69 -2.65
N TYR A 323 21.95 0.78 -3.76
CA TYR A 323 21.37 0.70 -5.10
C TYR A 323 21.98 -0.47 -5.88
N TYR A 324 21.11 -1.35 -6.39
CA TYR A 324 21.52 -2.44 -7.27
C TYR A 324 20.54 -2.61 -8.43
N HIS A 325 21.12 -2.82 -9.62
CA HIS A 325 20.39 -3.24 -10.81
C HIS A 325 20.84 -4.66 -11.18
N PHE A 326 19.91 -5.58 -11.29
CA PHE A 326 20.18 -6.98 -11.60
C PHE A 326 18.97 -7.60 -12.34
N GLN A 327 18.96 -8.91 -12.50
CA GLN A 327 17.82 -9.64 -13.06
C GLN A 327 17.40 -10.79 -12.15
N ASN A 328 16.09 -10.93 -11.94
CA ASN A 328 15.46 -12.05 -11.27
C ASN A 328 14.64 -12.85 -12.27
N ALA A 329 15.00 -14.09 -12.54
CA ALA A 329 14.28 -14.94 -13.52
C ALA A 329 14.06 -14.26 -14.89
N GLY A 330 15.03 -13.45 -15.33
CA GLY A 330 14.95 -12.67 -16.58
C GLY A 330 14.21 -11.34 -16.46
N ILE A 331 13.60 -11.02 -15.32
CA ILE A 331 12.90 -9.76 -15.06
C ILE A 331 13.92 -8.71 -14.58
N PRO A 332 13.98 -7.50 -15.16
CA PRO A 332 14.74 -6.39 -14.60
C PRO A 332 14.35 -6.10 -13.15
N ALA A 333 15.34 -5.94 -12.28
CA ALA A 333 15.16 -5.83 -10.84
C ALA A 333 16.04 -4.71 -10.27
N TYR A 334 15.45 -3.90 -9.39
CA TYR A 334 16.16 -2.80 -8.74
C TYR A 334 15.95 -2.86 -7.23
N ILE A 335 17.04 -2.80 -6.47
CA ILE A 335 17.04 -2.50 -5.04
C ILE A 335 17.39 -1.02 -4.90
N SER A 336 16.61 -0.27 -4.12
CA SER A 336 16.80 1.17 -3.92
C SER A 336 16.42 1.55 -2.48
N GLY A 337 17.30 1.25 -1.51
CA GLY A 337 17.12 1.57 -0.10
C GLY A 337 17.73 2.91 0.30
N GLY A 338 17.53 3.96 -0.51
CA GLY A 338 18.20 5.26 -0.39
C GLY A 338 17.42 6.36 0.31
N GLY A 339 16.31 6.08 1.00
CA GLY A 339 15.44 7.09 1.59
C GLY A 339 16.02 7.86 2.77
N GLY A 340 17.11 7.37 3.37
CA GLY A 340 17.78 8.07 4.45
C GLY A 340 18.20 7.22 5.63
N SER A 341 17.85 5.93 5.64
CA SER A 341 18.40 4.96 6.59
C SER A 341 19.93 4.86 6.47
N ILE A 342 20.58 4.25 7.46
CA ILE A 342 22.04 4.12 7.50
C ILE A 342 22.51 3.34 6.27
N PRO A 343 23.29 3.96 5.34
CA PRO A 343 23.67 3.33 4.09
C PRO A 343 24.67 2.18 4.32
N GLU A 344 24.73 1.26 3.35
CA GLU A 344 25.77 0.24 3.31
C GLU A 344 27.16 0.90 3.13
N ARG A 345 28.18 0.38 3.83
CA ARG A 345 29.48 1.06 3.94
C ARG A 345 30.38 0.90 2.70
N PHE A 346 30.07 -0.04 1.81
CA PHE A 346 30.99 -0.48 0.75
C PHE A 346 30.75 0.17 -0.61
N ASP A 347 29.56 0.75 -0.89
CA ASP A 347 29.21 1.24 -2.22
C ASP A 347 29.21 2.77 -2.36
N GLN A 348 29.30 3.50 -1.25
CA GLN A 348 29.26 4.97 -1.22
C GLN A 348 28.03 5.55 -1.94
N MET A 349 26.96 4.76 -2.05
CA MET A 349 25.70 5.21 -2.59
C MET A 349 24.94 5.94 -1.49
N GLY A 350 25.01 7.28 -1.47
CA GLY A 350 24.29 8.13 -0.56
C GLY A 350 22.79 8.07 -0.77
N ARG A 351 22.08 9.08 -0.24
CA ARG A 351 20.62 9.15 -0.33
C ARG A 351 20.17 9.31 -1.77
N HIS A 352 19.19 8.54 -2.17
CA HIS A 352 18.70 8.51 -3.54
C HIS A 352 17.26 7.97 -3.61
N PHE A 353 16.64 8.19 -4.76
CA PHE A 353 15.40 7.57 -5.18
C PHE A 353 15.46 7.20 -6.66
N LEU A 354 14.53 6.35 -7.11
CA LEU A 354 14.42 6.05 -8.53
C LEU A 354 13.36 6.93 -9.20
N VAL A 355 13.56 7.16 -10.48
CA VAL A 355 12.54 7.71 -11.38
C VAL A 355 12.40 6.75 -12.54
N VAL A 356 11.16 6.39 -12.84
CA VAL A 356 10.79 5.46 -13.91
C VAL A 356 9.97 6.20 -14.96
N ASP A 357 10.47 6.23 -16.18
CA ASP A 357 9.74 6.69 -17.35
C ASP A 357 9.00 5.48 -17.96
N ALA A 358 7.68 5.49 -17.94
CA ALA A 358 6.83 4.42 -18.44
C ALA A 358 6.20 4.80 -19.79
N ASP A 359 6.38 3.93 -20.79
CA ASP A 359 5.75 4.03 -22.11
C ASP A 359 5.01 2.72 -22.43
N PRO A 360 3.72 2.61 -22.07
CA PRO A 360 2.94 1.41 -22.34
C PRO A 360 2.76 1.10 -23.82
N GLU A 361 2.76 2.12 -24.70
CA GLU A 361 2.63 1.93 -26.15
C GLU A 361 3.89 1.32 -26.75
N ALA A 362 5.07 1.79 -26.31
CA ALA A 362 6.36 1.21 -26.68
C ALA A 362 6.72 -0.03 -25.86
N ARG A 363 5.95 -0.40 -24.85
CA ARG A 363 6.21 -1.46 -23.87
C ARG A 363 7.60 -1.32 -23.23
N SER A 364 7.92 -0.11 -22.76
CA SER A 364 9.21 0.17 -22.13
C SER A 364 9.09 0.84 -20.77
N LEU A 365 10.04 0.49 -19.90
CA LEU A 365 10.23 1.07 -18.57
C LEU A 365 11.71 1.44 -18.44
N GLU A 366 12.00 2.76 -18.39
CA GLU A 366 13.35 3.27 -18.24
C GLU A 366 13.57 3.75 -16.80
N VAL A 367 14.48 3.10 -16.08
CA VAL A 367 14.77 3.40 -14.68
C VAL A 367 16.06 4.17 -14.56
N ARG A 368 16.03 5.27 -13.82
CA ARG A 368 17.22 6.06 -13.48
C ARG A 368 17.27 6.37 -11.98
N VAL A 369 18.47 6.38 -11.43
CA VAL A 369 18.72 6.81 -10.06
C VAL A 369 18.90 8.31 -9.97
N VAL A 370 18.29 8.95 -8.97
CA VAL A 370 18.47 10.36 -8.65
C VAL A 370 19.10 10.45 -7.27
N ARG A 371 20.34 10.94 -7.20
CA ARG A 371 21.01 11.22 -5.92
C ARG A 371 20.51 12.53 -5.34
N VAL A 372 20.44 12.59 -4.00
CA VAL A 372 20.03 13.76 -3.24
C VAL A 372 21.21 14.40 -2.53
N ASP A 373 22.23 13.61 -2.20
CA ASP A 373 23.48 14.07 -1.55
C ASP A 373 24.57 14.32 -2.58
#